data_88005fb8b962690124718dde250f5020
#
_entry.id   88005fb8b962690124718dde250f5020
#
_cell.length_a   1.000
_cell.length_b   1.000
_cell.length_c   1.000
_cell.angle_alpha   90.00
_cell.angle_beta   90.00
_cell.angle_gamma   90.00
#
_symmetry.space_group_name_H-M   'P 1'
#
loop_
_entity.id
_entity.type
_entity.pdbx_description
1 polymer ?
#
loop_
_entity_poly.entity_id
_entity_poly.type
_entity_poly.pdbx_seq_one_letter_code
_entity_poly.pdbx_strand_id
1 'polypeptide(L)'
;MKKRYESLDVLRGLTVAFMCIVNNPGSWAHIFPPLKHAAWVGCTPTDLVYPFFVFCMGCAMAFSFSKYEKATSKAYLKVLKRGALIFLVGFALNLYPFFPTSVHDQTWTFGQNYLYWLQHKRIFGVLQRIGMAYAIAGCLALWLKKPGRILAAIGTICVAYTGILLIFGRDPGAFTLEGNVSMRIDTWLVGGDHCYHGFGGTNFDPEGVLGSLPAACSCLLGYLIGFMIHGSQKNMSALCQGSSHEGSMPSEAVNYSPDRVVNRTFIYGCLSLILGIVLSIWIPICKPLWSVSYVFYAGGWAMLTLAFLAYLLDVKGYEKPIVPFKAMGMNALMAFVFSGVIAKSYGFFGFAPARYFGANEYLSLLWSLIFASVIFAILWVLYKKKIVIKL
;
A
#
# COMPACT_ATOMS: atom_id res chain seq x y z
N MET A 1 -21.49 13.62 -15.39
CA MET A 1 -20.13 13.15 -14.95
C MET A 1 -20.32 12.25 -13.74
N LYS A 2 -19.80 10.99 -13.74
CA LYS A 2 -19.83 10.14 -12.54
C LYS A 2 -19.11 10.86 -11.40
N LYS A 3 -19.80 11.16 -10.31
CA LYS A 3 -19.23 11.82 -9.14
C LYS A 3 -18.12 10.91 -8.59
N ARG A 4 -16.88 11.36 -8.66
CA ARG A 4 -15.71 10.62 -8.17
C ARG A 4 -15.74 10.67 -6.64
N TYR A 5 -15.37 9.59 -5.98
CA TYR A 5 -15.32 9.55 -4.51
C TYR A 5 -14.08 10.31 -4.03
N GLU A 6 -14.27 11.56 -3.62
CA GLU A 6 -13.16 12.49 -3.36
C GLU A 6 -12.34 12.09 -2.14
N SER A 7 -13.01 11.58 -1.10
CA SER A 7 -12.36 11.10 0.12
C SER A 7 -11.33 9.98 -0.16
N LEU A 8 -11.59 9.10 -1.13
CA LEU A 8 -10.64 8.05 -1.50
C LEU A 8 -9.40 8.62 -2.21
N ASP A 9 -9.57 9.62 -3.07
CA ASP A 9 -8.43 10.28 -3.73
C ASP A 9 -7.60 11.07 -2.72
N VAL A 10 -8.25 11.71 -1.75
CA VAL A 10 -7.60 12.44 -0.66
C VAL A 10 -6.86 11.48 0.28
N LEU A 11 -7.48 10.36 0.69
CA LEU A 11 -6.82 9.35 1.53
C LEU A 11 -5.54 8.85 0.84
N ARG A 12 -5.63 8.54 -0.46
CA ARG A 12 -4.46 8.12 -1.23
C ARG A 12 -3.38 9.19 -1.28
N GLY A 13 -3.78 10.46 -1.45
CA GLY A 13 -2.87 11.59 -1.48
C GLY A 13 -2.18 11.85 -0.13
N LEU A 14 -2.93 11.78 0.98
CA LEU A 14 -2.38 11.84 2.34
C LEU A 14 -1.37 10.72 2.58
N THR A 15 -1.71 9.50 2.16
CA THR A 15 -0.82 8.35 2.27
C THR A 15 0.48 8.56 1.51
N VAL A 16 0.41 9.11 0.28
CA VAL A 16 1.59 9.43 -0.54
C VAL A 16 2.42 10.56 0.06
N ALA A 17 1.77 11.62 0.54
CA ALA A 17 2.46 12.73 1.21
C ALA A 17 3.25 12.23 2.42
N PHE A 18 2.59 11.45 3.27
CA PHE A 18 3.23 10.89 4.46
C PHE A 18 4.34 9.89 4.10
N MET A 19 4.14 9.06 3.06
CA MET A 19 5.19 8.19 2.51
C MET A 19 6.44 8.97 2.09
N CYS A 20 6.29 10.09 1.40
CA CYS A 20 7.44 10.91 0.98
C CYS A 20 8.23 11.44 2.19
N ILE A 21 7.53 11.78 3.28
CA ILE A 21 8.14 12.27 4.52
C ILE A 21 8.91 11.15 5.22
N VAL A 22 8.26 10.00 5.48
CA VAL A 22 8.82 8.96 6.36
C VAL A 22 9.90 8.11 5.68
N ASN A 23 9.88 8.01 4.34
CA ASN A 23 10.86 7.21 3.61
C ASN A 23 12.12 8.00 3.21
N ASN A 24 12.16 9.31 3.43
CA ASN A 24 13.28 10.14 3.03
C ASN A 24 13.71 11.09 4.17
N PRO A 25 14.07 10.58 5.36
CA PRO A 25 14.60 11.43 6.43
C PRO A 25 15.94 12.03 6.04
N GLY A 26 16.29 13.14 6.63
CA GLY A 26 17.62 13.73 6.49
C GLY A 26 18.69 12.79 7.05
N SER A 27 18.38 12.12 8.15
CA SER A 27 19.23 11.09 8.76
C SER A 27 18.38 9.97 9.39
N TRP A 28 18.75 8.72 9.13
CA TRP A 28 18.09 7.56 9.75
C TRP A 28 18.40 7.43 11.25
N ALA A 29 19.46 8.07 11.75
CA ALA A 29 19.78 8.11 13.17
C ALA A 29 18.88 9.07 13.95
N HIS A 30 18.47 10.18 13.31
CA HIS A 30 17.70 11.26 13.92
C HIS A 30 16.30 11.35 13.30
N ILE A 31 15.38 10.53 13.82
CA ILE A 31 13.96 10.47 13.38
C ILE A 31 13.08 10.50 14.63
N PHE A 32 12.06 11.34 14.63
CA PHE A 32 11.03 11.32 15.68
C PHE A 32 10.36 9.95 15.79
N PRO A 33 10.13 9.41 17.01
CA PRO A 33 9.60 8.06 17.20
C PRO A 33 8.33 7.72 16.40
N PRO A 34 7.32 8.62 16.24
CA PRO A 34 6.13 8.31 15.43
C PRO A 34 6.42 8.18 13.93
N LEU A 35 7.53 8.74 13.44
CA LEU A 35 7.96 8.69 12.03
C LEU A 35 8.92 7.53 11.76
N LYS A 36 9.34 6.79 12.78
CA LYS A 36 10.22 5.63 12.68
C LYS A 36 9.39 4.36 12.55
N HIS A 37 9.87 3.39 11.78
CA HIS A 37 9.26 2.07 11.75
C HIS A 37 9.44 1.34 13.10
N ALA A 38 8.45 0.51 13.48
CA ALA A 38 8.63 -0.46 14.54
C ALA A 38 9.77 -1.43 14.15
N ALA A 39 10.58 -1.82 15.15
CA ALA A 39 11.75 -2.66 14.87
C ALA A 39 11.34 -4.04 14.31
N TRP A 40 10.38 -4.71 14.94
CA TRP A 40 9.83 -5.99 14.48
C TRP A 40 8.35 -6.11 14.86
N VAL A 41 8.05 -6.17 16.17
CA VAL A 41 6.69 -6.20 16.71
C VAL A 41 6.23 -4.79 17.03
N GLY A 42 4.96 -4.51 16.74
CA GLY A 42 4.33 -3.21 16.94
C GLY A 42 3.94 -2.53 15.64
N CYS A 43 3.35 -1.35 15.76
CA CYS A 43 2.89 -0.55 14.63
C CYS A 43 2.94 0.93 14.98
N THR A 44 3.73 1.68 14.27
CA THR A 44 3.76 3.15 14.34
C THR A 44 2.89 3.76 13.23
N PRO A 45 2.59 5.06 13.26
CA PRO A 45 1.90 5.71 12.14
C PRO A 45 2.61 5.50 10.79
N THR A 46 3.93 5.43 10.78
CA THR A 46 4.74 5.14 9.58
C THR A 46 4.43 3.76 9.00
N ASP A 47 4.16 2.78 9.84
CA ASP A 47 3.83 1.42 9.40
C ASP A 47 2.45 1.31 8.76
N LEU A 48 1.55 2.28 8.97
CA LEU A 48 0.22 2.31 8.36
C LEU A 48 0.23 2.79 6.89
N VAL A 49 1.28 3.47 6.45
CA VAL A 49 1.39 4.03 5.10
C VAL A 49 1.20 2.96 4.03
N TYR A 50 1.94 1.88 4.12
CA TYR A 50 1.93 0.83 3.11
C TYR A 50 0.58 0.08 3.05
N PRO A 51 0.00 -0.43 4.14
CA PRO A 51 -1.32 -1.07 4.09
C PRO A 51 -2.45 -0.11 3.67
N PHE A 52 -2.37 1.18 3.99
CA PHE A 52 -3.33 2.17 3.49
C PHE A 52 -3.29 2.27 1.96
N PHE A 53 -2.08 2.25 1.39
CA PHE A 53 -1.92 2.26 -0.07
C PHE A 53 -2.54 1.00 -0.70
N VAL A 54 -2.28 -0.18 -0.14
CA VAL A 54 -2.85 -1.46 -0.58
C VAL A 54 -4.37 -1.47 -0.42
N PHE A 55 -4.90 -0.95 0.67
CA PHE A 55 -6.34 -0.79 0.91
C PHE A 55 -6.98 0.14 -0.12
N CYS A 56 -6.42 1.32 -0.37
CA CYS A 56 -6.91 2.26 -1.39
C CYS A 56 -6.89 1.66 -2.79
N MET A 57 -5.89 0.82 -3.09
CA MET A 57 -5.82 0.08 -4.35
C MET A 57 -7.00 -0.89 -4.48
N GLY A 58 -7.34 -1.60 -3.41
CA GLY A 58 -8.52 -2.48 -3.35
C GLY A 58 -9.83 -1.72 -3.57
N CYS A 59 -10.01 -0.57 -2.89
CA CYS A 59 -11.18 0.29 -3.11
C CYS A 59 -11.29 0.72 -4.58
N ALA A 60 -10.20 1.18 -5.19
CA ALA A 60 -10.19 1.59 -6.60
C ALA A 60 -10.47 0.42 -7.57
N MET A 61 -10.04 -0.81 -7.19
CA MET A 61 -10.31 -2.03 -7.94
C MET A 61 -11.81 -2.32 -8.02
N ALA A 62 -12.57 -2.12 -6.95
CA ALA A 62 -14.01 -2.32 -6.92
C ALA A 62 -14.73 -1.44 -7.95
N PHE A 63 -14.36 -0.16 -8.04
CA PHE A 63 -14.89 0.76 -9.06
C PHE A 63 -14.49 0.36 -10.50
N SER A 64 -13.30 -0.19 -10.67
CA SER A 64 -12.81 -0.64 -11.97
C SER A 64 -13.49 -1.93 -12.42
N PHE A 65 -13.82 -2.83 -11.49
CA PHE A 65 -14.39 -4.14 -11.79
C PHE A 65 -15.91 -4.13 -11.91
N SER A 66 -16.58 -3.07 -11.47
CA SER A 66 -18.04 -2.93 -11.59
C SER A 66 -18.58 -3.03 -13.02
N LYS A 67 -17.71 -2.83 -14.02
CA LYS A 67 -18.03 -2.98 -15.43
C LYS A 67 -17.99 -4.43 -15.94
N TYR A 68 -17.46 -5.36 -15.17
CA TYR A 68 -17.36 -6.76 -15.57
C TYR A 68 -18.55 -7.57 -15.01
N GLU A 69 -19.61 -7.72 -15.79
CA GLU A 69 -20.75 -8.57 -15.41
C GLU A 69 -20.35 -10.03 -15.25
N LYS A 70 -19.49 -10.53 -16.16
CA LYS A 70 -18.91 -11.88 -16.11
C LYS A 70 -17.39 -11.79 -16.06
N ALA A 71 -16.76 -12.68 -15.29
CA ALA A 71 -15.30 -12.83 -15.27
C ALA A 71 -14.88 -13.51 -16.59
N THR A 72 -14.28 -12.75 -17.48
CA THR A 72 -13.75 -13.26 -18.75
C THR A 72 -12.25 -13.45 -18.68
N SER A 73 -11.68 -14.32 -19.52
CA SER A 73 -10.22 -14.49 -19.62
C SER A 73 -9.51 -13.16 -19.88
N LYS A 74 -10.13 -12.26 -20.68
CA LYS A 74 -9.62 -10.92 -20.93
C LYS A 74 -9.54 -10.06 -19.66
N ALA A 75 -10.49 -10.21 -18.70
CA ALA A 75 -10.47 -9.49 -17.44
C ALA A 75 -9.34 -10.00 -16.53
N TYR A 76 -9.14 -11.31 -16.43
CA TYR A 76 -8.02 -11.90 -15.70
C TYR A 76 -6.68 -11.49 -16.29
N LEU A 77 -6.51 -11.59 -17.61
CA LEU A 77 -5.28 -11.20 -18.28
C LEU A 77 -4.95 -9.72 -18.02
N LYS A 78 -5.95 -8.84 -17.99
CA LYS A 78 -5.75 -7.43 -17.67
C LYS A 78 -5.29 -7.21 -16.23
N VAL A 79 -5.82 -7.97 -15.28
CA VAL A 79 -5.39 -7.94 -13.87
C VAL A 79 -3.95 -8.41 -13.75
N LEU A 80 -3.63 -9.58 -14.32
CA LEU A 80 -2.28 -10.15 -14.28
C LEU A 80 -1.26 -9.24 -14.97
N LYS A 81 -1.59 -8.72 -16.15
CA LYS A 81 -0.73 -7.76 -16.88
C LYS A 81 -0.42 -6.52 -16.03
N ARG A 82 -1.43 -5.96 -15.36
CA ARG A 82 -1.24 -4.79 -14.50
C ARG A 82 -0.39 -5.12 -13.27
N GLY A 83 -0.63 -6.26 -12.62
CA GLY A 83 0.19 -6.74 -11.50
C GLY A 83 1.65 -6.93 -11.91
N ALA A 84 1.88 -7.57 -13.07
CA ALA A 84 3.22 -7.77 -13.63
C ALA A 84 3.90 -6.44 -13.99
N LEU A 85 3.19 -5.47 -14.58
CA LEU A 85 3.75 -4.14 -14.87
C LEU A 85 4.17 -3.40 -13.60
N ILE A 86 3.35 -3.44 -12.53
CA ILE A 86 3.71 -2.83 -11.24
C ILE A 86 4.96 -3.51 -10.67
N PHE A 87 5.03 -4.85 -10.73
CA PHE A 87 6.20 -5.62 -10.31
C PHE A 87 7.46 -5.19 -11.07
N LEU A 88 7.37 -5.14 -12.41
CA LEU A 88 8.49 -4.77 -13.28
C LEU A 88 8.98 -3.33 -13.05
N VAL A 89 8.06 -2.38 -12.82
CA VAL A 89 8.43 -1.00 -12.46
C VAL A 89 9.18 -0.98 -11.13
N GLY A 90 8.75 -1.77 -10.14
CA GLY A 90 9.46 -1.91 -8.87
C GLY A 90 10.84 -2.54 -9.04
N PHE A 91 10.95 -3.57 -9.88
CA PHE A 91 12.22 -4.22 -10.19
C PHE A 91 13.16 -3.26 -10.92
N ALA A 92 12.69 -2.52 -11.91
CA ALA A 92 13.46 -1.47 -12.58
C ALA A 92 13.95 -0.39 -11.59
N LEU A 93 13.11 -0.01 -10.62
CA LEU A 93 13.50 0.91 -9.56
C LEU A 93 14.58 0.34 -8.63
N ASN A 94 14.56 -0.99 -8.36
CA ASN A 94 15.63 -1.64 -7.61
C ASN A 94 16.95 -1.65 -8.39
N LEU A 95 16.89 -1.84 -9.72
CA LEU A 95 18.05 -1.81 -10.61
C LEU A 95 18.56 -0.39 -10.89
N TYR A 96 17.74 0.65 -10.69
CA TYR A 96 18.20 2.03 -10.91
C TYR A 96 19.41 2.35 -10.02
N PRO A 97 20.49 2.90 -10.58
CA PRO A 97 20.68 3.55 -11.88
C PRO A 97 21.08 2.64 -13.04
N PHE A 98 20.95 1.35 -12.96
CA PHE A 98 21.27 0.34 -13.97
C PHE A 98 22.77 0.07 -14.17
N PHE A 99 23.60 0.57 -13.27
CA PHE A 99 25.04 0.31 -13.20
C PHE A 99 25.55 0.42 -11.75
N PRO A 100 26.68 -0.21 -11.40
CA PRO A 100 27.26 -0.09 -10.07
C PRO A 100 27.72 1.35 -9.81
N THR A 101 27.26 1.90 -8.69
CA THR A 101 27.66 3.24 -8.21
C THR A 101 28.93 3.20 -7.36
N SER A 102 29.36 2.01 -6.96
CA SER A 102 30.61 1.74 -6.24
C SER A 102 31.29 0.53 -6.85
N VAL A 103 32.61 0.57 -6.90
CA VAL A 103 33.43 -0.57 -7.32
C VAL A 103 33.55 -1.52 -6.14
N HIS A 104 33.22 -2.79 -6.32
CA HIS A 104 33.34 -3.82 -5.28
C HIS A 104 34.82 -4.18 -5.08
N ASP A 105 35.51 -4.41 -6.18
CA ASP A 105 36.95 -4.71 -6.18
C ASP A 105 37.64 -3.86 -7.26
N GLN A 106 38.68 -3.13 -6.86
CA GLN A 106 39.45 -2.24 -7.76
C GLN A 106 40.28 -3.04 -8.78
N THR A 107 40.56 -4.29 -8.50
CA THR A 107 41.31 -5.17 -9.40
C THR A 107 40.43 -5.77 -10.51
N TRP A 108 39.12 -5.73 -10.35
CA TRP A 108 38.16 -6.27 -11.29
C TRP A 108 37.86 -5.30 -12.44
N THR A 109 37.61 -5.89 -13.60
CA THR A 109 37.10 -5.15 -14.76
C THR A 109 35.69 -4.58 -14.46
N PHE A 110 35.29 -3.59 -15.25
CA PHE A 110 33.92 -3.06 -15.15
C PHE A 110 32.85 -4.17 -15.30
N GLY A 111 33.05 -5.11 -16.23
CA GLY A 111 32.14 -6.22 -16.46
C GLY A 111 32.01 -7.16 -15.25
N GLN A 112 33.12 -7.44 -14.55
CA GLN A 112 33.10 -8.26 -13.32
C GLN A 112 32.37 -7.55 -12.19
N ASN A 113 32.66 -6.27 -11.97
CA ASN A 113 31.97 -5.46 -10.98
C ASN A 113 30.47 -5.31 -11.30
N TYR A 114 30.10 -5.19 -12.59
CA TYR A 114 28.72 -5.13 -13.04
C TYR A 114 27.97 -6.44 -12.78
N LEU A 115 28.59 -7.58 -13.11
CA LEU A 115 28.00 -8.90 -12.88
C LEU A 115 27.79 -9.15 -11.38
N TYR A 116 28.80 -8.86 -10.56
CA TYR A 116 28.70 -8.95 -9.10
C TYR A 116 27.54 -8.09 -8.57
N TRP A 117 27.48 -6.81 -9.00
CA TRP A 117 26.40 -5.91 -8.63
C TRP A 117 25.02 -6.46 -9.02
N LEU A 118 24.87 -7.06 -10.19
CA LEU A 118 23.62 -7.65 -10.65
C LEU A 118 23.22 -8.86 -9.80
N GLN A 119 24.19 -9.73 -9.46
CA GLN A 119 23.99 -10.92 -8.64
C GLN A 119 23.57 -10.62 -7.19
N HIS A 120 23.86 -9.40 -6.69
CA HIS A 120 23.51 -8.96 -5.34
C HIS A 120 22.36 -7.94 -5.32
N LYS A 121 21.58 -7.85 -6.41
CA LYS A 121 20.44 -6.94 -6.45
C LYS A 121 19.18 -7.56 -5.86
N ARG A 122 18.59 -6.83 -4.94
CA ARG A 122 17.31 -7.19 -4.33
C ARG A 122 16.21 -7.32 -5.38
N ILE A 123 15.50 -8.45 -5.40
CA ILE A 123 14.41 -8.74 -6.36
C ILE A 123 13.09 -8.19 -5.83
N PHE A 124 12.75 -8.50 -4.57
CA PHE A 124 11.50 -8.05 -3.97
C PHE A 124 11.58 -6.59 -3.53
N GLY A 125 10.43 -6.01 -3.23
CA GLY A 125 10.28 -4.65 -2.75
C GLY A 125 8.81 -4.25 -2.70
N VAL A 126 8.56 -3.02 -2.29
CA VAL A 126 7.20 -2.50 -2.04
C VAL A 126 6.30 -2.63 -3.28
N LEU A 127 6.77 -2.20 -4.46
CA LEU A 127 5.96 -2.28 -5.69
C LEU A 127 5.75 -3.70 -6.15
N GLN A 128 6.74 -4.58 -5.98
CA GLN A 128 6.63 -6.00 -6.32
C GLN A 128 5.53 -6.66 -5.49
N ARG A 129 5.52 -6.44 -4.17
CA ARG A 129 4.44 -6.93 -3.30
C ARG A 129 3.09 -6.31 -3.67
N ILE A 130 3.03 -5.01 -3.99
CA ILE A 130 1.79 -4.37 -4.46
C ILE A 130 1.30 -5.07 -5.73
N GLY A 131 2.18 -5.36 -6.69
CA GLY A 131 1.85 -6.06 -7.93
C GLY A 131 1.31 -7.48 -7.68
N MET A 132 1.95 -8.24 -6.80
CA MET A 132 1.51 -9.59 -6.40
C MET A 132 0.17 -9.54 -5.66
N ALA A 133 0.05 -8.68 -4.65
CA ALA A 133 -1.21 -8.52 -3.91
C ALA A 133 -2.37 -8.07 -4.81
N TYR A 134 -2.11 -7.17 -5.77
CA TYR A 134 -3.08 -6.74 -6.78
C TYR A 134 -3.54 -7.91 -7.65
N ALA A 135 -2.61 -8.72 -8.14
CA ALA A 135 -2.92 -9.86 -9.01
C ALA A 135 -3.75 -10.91 -8.25
N ILE A 136 -3.31 -11.30 -7.04
CA ILE A 136 -4.01 -12.29 -6.20
C ILE A 136 -5.42 -11.78 -5.84
N ALA A 137 -5.51 -10.58 -5.25
CA ALA A 137 -6.78 -10.00 -4.83
C ALA A 137 -7.72 -9.77 -6.02
N GLY A 138 -7.19 -9.32 -7.16
CA GLY A 138 -7.98 -9.06 -8.37
C GLY A 138 -8.54 -10.34 -8.99
N CYS A 139 -7.76 -11.40 -9.06
CA CYS A 139 -8.23 -12.70 -9.54
C CYS A 139 -9.31 -13.27 -8.60
N LEU A 140 -9.11 -13.21 -7.28
CA LEU A 140 -10.09 -13.64 -6.30
C LEU A 140 -11.40 -12.82 -6.37
N ALA A 141 -11.30 -11.50 -6.48
CA ALA A 141 -12.46 -10.62 -6.58
C ALA A 141 -13.28 -10.88 -7.86
N LEU A 142 -12.62 -11.13 -8.99
CA LEU A 142 -13.29 -11.51 -10.24
C LEU A 142 -13.95 -12.88 -10.17
N TRP A 143 -13.34 -13.84 -9.48
CA TRP A 143 -13.84 -15.19 -9.35
C TRP A 143 -15.01 -15.27 -8.37
N LEU A 144 -14.83 -14.75 -7.16
CA LEU A 144 -15.78 -14.93 -6.06
C LEU A 144 -16.99 -14.00 -6.15
N LYS A 145 -16.84 -12.79 -6.65
CA LYS A 145 -17.86 -11.73 -6.87
C LYS A 145 -18.71 -11.32 -5.67
N LYS A 146 -19.17 -12.29 -4.88
CA LYS A 146 -20.07 -12.05 -3.72
C LYS A 146 -19.25 -11.64 -2.50
N PRO A 147 -19.62 -10.54 -1.78
CA PRO A 147 -18.90 -10.07 -0.59
C PRO A 147 -18.65 -11.17 0.46
N GLY A 148 -19.64 -12.00 0.75
CA GLY A 148 -19.49 -13.09 1.72
C GLY A 148 -18.47 -14.15 1.31
N ARG A 149 -18.35 -14.47 0.00
CA ARG A 149 -17.31 -15.39 -0.51
C ARG A 149 -15.92 -14.77 -0.43
N ILE A 150 -15.81 -13.46 -0.67
CA ILE A 150 -14.55 -12.74 -0.54
C ILE A 150 -14.12 -12.70 0.93
N LEU A 151 -15.05 -12.46 1.85
CA LEU A 151 -14.76 -12.50 3.28
C LEU A 151 -14.32 -13.89 3.74
N ALA A 152 -14.98 -14.96 3.25
CA ALA A 152 -14.56 -16.34 3.50
C ALA A 152 -13.14 -16.60 2.97
N ALA A 153 -12.81 -16.12 1.76
CA ALA A 153 -11.45 -16.23 1.21
C ALA A 153 -10.40 -15.51 2.04
N ILE A 154 -10.70 -14.29 2.55
CA ILE A 154 -9.84 -13.59 3.49
C ILE A 154 -9.58 -14.45 4.72
N GLY A 155 -10.63 -15.00 5.35
CA GLY A 155 -10.50 -15.90 6.50
C GLY A 155 -9.66 -17.14 6.21
N THR A 156 -9.92 -17.80 5.08
CA THR A 156 -9.15 -18.99 4.65
C THR A 156 -7.68 -18.67 4.44
N ILE A 157 -7.35 -17.57 3.74
CA ILE A 157 -5.95 -17.13 3.53
C ILE A 157 -5.28 -16.82 4.86
N CYS A 158 -5.97 -16.11 5.76
CA CYS A 158 -5.42 -15.75 7.07
C CYS A 158 -5.12 -17.00 7.91
N VAL A 159 -6.03 -17.97 7.96
CA VAL A 159 -5.83 -19.24 8.67
C VAL A 159 -4.70 -20.05 8.05
N ALA A 160 -4.71 -20.23 6.72
CA ALA A 160 -3.67 -20.97 6.01
C ALA A 160 -2.28 -20.32 6.19
N TYR A 161 -2.18 -19.00 6.06
CA TYR A 161 -0.93 -18.27 6.25
C TYR A 161 -0.37 -18.43 7.67
N THR A 162 -1.23 -18.23 8.68
CA THR A 162 -0.83 -18.42 10.09
C THR A 162 -0.46 -19.88 10.35
N GLY A 163 -1.22 -20.84 9.81
CA GLY A 163 -0.92 -22.26 9.91
C GLY A 163 0.45 -22.59 9.30
N ILE A 164 0.78 -22.06 8.13
CA ILE A 164 2.10 -22.23 7.50
C ILE A 164 3.20 -21.67 8.41
N LEU A 165 3.02 -20.47 8.98
CA LEU A 165 4.02 -19.90 9.90
C LEU A 165 4.23 -20.79 11.13
N LEU A 166 3.14 -21.28 11.75
CA LEU A 166 3.21 -22.08 12.96
C LEU A 166 3.78 -23.49 12.71
N ILE A 167 3.33 -24.16 11.65
CA ILE A 167 3.73 -25.55 11.34
C ILE A 167 5.20 -25.62 10.92
N PHE A 168 5.64 -24.67 10.11
CA PHE A 168 6.99 -24.65 9.57
C PHE A 168 7.91 -23.64 10.27
N GLY A 169 7.44 -22.96 11.32
CA GLY A 169 8.26 -22.13 12.19
C GLY A 169 9.30 -22.96 12.93
N ARG A 170 10.42 -22.34 13.30
CA ARG A 170 11.51 -22.95 14.07
C ARG A 170 11.84 -22.09 15.29
N ASP A 171 12.68 -22.61 16.16
CA ASP A 171 13.22 -21.81 17.25
C ASP A 171 13.97 -20.58 16.73
N PRO A 172 13.86 -19.42 17.39
CA PRO A 172 13.20 -19.17 18.69
C PRO A 172 11.67 -18.93 18.62
N GLY A 173 11.03 -19.04 17.44
CA GLY A 173 9.57 -18.93 17.32
C GLY A 173 9.09 -18.55 15.91
N ALA A 174 7.90 -19.00 15.54
CA ALA A 174 7.32 -18.83 14.21
C ALA A 174 7.15 -17.36 13.75
N PHE A 175 7.04 -16.44 14.69
CA PHE A 175 6.86 -15.00 14.42
C PHE A 175 8.12 -14.17 14.70
N THR A 176 9.25 -14.82 15.00
CA THR A 176 10.54 -14.13 15.17
C THR A 176 11.25 -13.92 13.82
N LEU A 177 12.27 -13.08 13.81
CA LEU A 177 13.05 -12.83 12.60
C LEU A 177 13.74 -14.11 12.11
N GLU A 178 14.35 -14.86 13.00
CA GLU A 178 15.17 -16.04 12.68
C GLU A 178 14.30 -17.30 12.47
N GLY A 179 13.19 -17.42 13.23
CA GLY A 179 12.38 -18.64 13.25
C GLY A 179 11.29 -18.71 12.18
N ASN A 180 10.98 -17.58 11.51
CA ASN A 180 9.88 -17.56 10.54
C ASN A 180 10.22 -18.32 9.25
N VAL A 181 9.19 -18.95 8.66
CA VAL A 181 9.33 -19.72 7.44
C VAL A 181 9.44 -18.83 6.19
N SER A 182 8.94 -17.58 6.23
CA SER A 182 8.98 -16.66 5.07
C SER A 182 10.41 -16.43 4.62
N MET A 183 11.34 -16.20 5.57
CA MET A 183 12.75 -16.04 5.26
C MET A 183 13.31 -17.23 4.46
N ARG A 184 12.98 -18.47 4.88
CA ARG A 184 13.47 -19.68 4.22
C ARG A 184 12.88 -19.86 2.82
N ILE A 185 11.61 -19.55 2.65
CA ILE A 185 10.94 -19.61 1.35
C ILE A 185 11.55 -18.58 0.39
N ASP A 186 11.73 -17.35 0.84
CA ASP A 186 12.29 -16.29 0.00
C ASP A 186 13.76 -16.57 -0.36
N THR A 187 14.57 -17.01 0.61
CA THR A 187 15.96 -17.42 0.37
C THR A 187 16.06 -18.61 -0.57
N TRP A 188 15.16 -19.58 -0.46
CA TRP A 188 15.12 -20.74 -1.38
C TRP A 188 14.72 -20.33 -2.80
N LEU A 189 13.79 -19.36 -2.93
CA LEU A 189 13.23 -18.96 -4.22
C LEU A 189 14.18 -18.06 -5.03
N VAL A 190 14.81 -17.08 -4.38
CA VAL A 190 15.61 -16.05 -5.07
C VAL A 190 17.09 -16.06 -4.67
N GLY A 191 17.47 -16.81 -3.66
CA GLY A 191 18.81 -16.76 -3.06
C GLY A 191 18.96 -15.66 -2.02
N GLY A 192 19.84 -15.88 -1.04
CA GLY A 192 20.06 -14.92 0.06
C GLY A 192 20.52 -13.55 -0.43
N ASP A 193 21.38 -13.52 -1.43
CA ASP A 193 21.98 -12.29 -1.98
C ASP A 193 20.95 -11.34 -2.63
N HIS A 194 19.80 -11.89 -3.04
CA HIS A 194 18.70 -11.15 -3.63
C HIS A 194 17.62 -10.72 -2.63
N CYS A 195 17.79 -11.04 -1.35
CA CYS A 195 16.91 -10.61 -0.27
C CYS A 195 17.32 -9.24 0.30
N TYR A 196 16.51 -8.71 1.22
CA TYR A 196 16.83 -7.49 1.97
C TYR A 196 17.76 -7.81 3.14
N HIS A 197 18.84 -7.05 3.29
CA HIS A 197 19.86 -7.25 4.34
C HIS A 197 19.77 -6.25 5.52
N GLY A 198 18.68 -5.47 5.61
CA GLY A 198 18.53 -4.41 6.62
C GLY A 198 18.22 -4.89 8.05
N PHE A 199 18.02 -6.21 8.26
CA PHE A 199 17.78 -6.80 9.58
C PHE A 199 19.04 -7.46 10.13
N GLY A 200 20.08 -6.66 10.47
CA GLY A 200 21.29 -7.17 11.11
C GLY A 200 22.08 -8.20 10.29
N GLY A 201 21.98 -8.15 8.94
CA GLY A 201 22.62 -9.11 8.04
C GLY A 201 21.84 -10.41 7.82
N THR A 202 20.66 -10.56 8.45
CA THR A 202 19.77 -11.70 8.19
C THR A 202 19.10 -11.55 6.83
N ASN A 203 19.11 -12.63 6.01
CA ASN A 203 18.53 -12.65 4.66
C ASN A 203 16.99 -12.74 4.69
N PHE A 204 16.34 -11.81 5.36
CA PHE A 204 14.89 -11.72 5.45
C PHE A 204 14.37 -10.60 4.57
N ASP A 205 13.44 -10.90 3.66
CA ASP A 205 12.79 -9.88 2.84
C ASP A 205 11.40 -9.53 3.39
N PRO A 206 11.19 -8.29 3.94
CA PRO A 206 9.90 -7.86 4.45
C PRO A 206 8.84 -7.75 3.34
N GLU A 207 9.21 -7.76 2.07
CA GLU A 207 8.33 -7.77 0.90
C GLU A 207 8.33 -9.10 0.15
N GLY A 208 8.75 -10.20 0.78
CA GLY A 208 8.82 -11.53 0.21
C GLY A 208 7.47 -12.11 -0.26
N VAL A 209 7.56 -13.27 -0.91
CA VAL A 209 6.43 -13.88 -1.64
C VAL A 209 5.31 -14.30 -0.69
N LEU A 210 5.64 -15.00 0.40
CA LEU A 210 4.63 -15.55 1.30
C LEU A 210 3.77 -14.45 1.94
N GLY A 211 4.38 -13.34 2.36
CA GLY A 211 3.70 -12.16 2.91
C GLY A 211 2.78 -11.43 1.91
N SER A 212 2.87 -11.75 0.61
CA SER A 212 1.95 -11.20 -0.40
C SER A 212 0.54 -11.77 -0.30
N LEU A 213 0.35 -12.95 0.32
CA LEU A 213 -0.96 -13.53 0.58
C LEU A 213 -1.78 -12.68 1.58
N PRO A 214 -1.29 -12.40 2.80
CA PRO A 214 -2.01 -11.51 3.71
C PRO A 214 -2.04 -10.05 3.23
N ALA A 215 -1.08 -9.59 2.42
CA ALA A 215 -1.19 -8.28 1.76
C ALA A 215 -2.36 -8.24 0.75
N ALA A 216 -2.64 -9.34 0.05
CA ALA A 216 -3.84 -9.47 -0.78
C ALA A 216 -5.13 -9.41 0.05
N CYS A 217 -5.14 -9.90 1.29
CA CYS A 217 -6.28 -9.73 2.21
C CYS A 217 -6.52 -8.26 2.55
N SER A 218 -5.46 -7.47 2.81
CA SER A 218 -5.59 -6.02 2.99
C SER A 218 -6.18 -5.32 1.76
N CYS A 219 -5.81 -5.76 0.56
CA CYS A 219 -6.40 -5.29 -0.70
C CYS A 219 -7.88 -5.70 -0.82
N LEU A 220 -8.24 -6.93 -0.46
CA LEU A 220 -9.63 -7.43 -0.50
C LEU A 220 -10.52 -6.72 0.53
N LEU A 221 -10.01 -6.37 1.72
CA LEU A 221 -10.73 -5.52 2.67
C LEU A 221 -11.07 -4.16 2.04
N GLY A 222 -10.11 -3.53 1.38
CA GLY A 222 -10.36 -2.32 0.60
C GLY A 222 -11.37 -2.53 -0.52
N TYR A 223 -11.28 -3.65 -1.24
CA TYR A 223 -12.24 -4.00 -2.28
C TYR A 223 -13.68 -4.11 -1.76
N LEU A 224 -13.89 -4.75 -0.61
CA LEU A 224 -15.22 -4.87 0.02
C LEU A 224 -15.81 -3.50 0.36
N ILE A 225 -15.03 -2.59 0.91
CA ILE A 225 -15.45 -1.22 1.21
C ILE A 225 -15.75 -0.46 -0.08
N GLY A 226 -14.86 -0.53 -1.08
CA GLY A 226 -15.09 0.09 -2.39
C GLY A 226 -16.34 -0.46 -3.11
N PHE A 227 -16.60 -1.76 -2.97
CA PHE A 227 -17.79 -2.41 -3.51
C PHE A 227 -19.08 -1.90 -2.84
N MET A 228 -19.07 -1.76 -1.51
CA MET A 228 -20.18 -1.18 -0.75
C MET A 228 -20.46 0.27 -1.16
N ILE A 229 -19.41 1.10 -1.25
CA ILE A 229 -19.52 2.50 -1.66
C ILE A 229 -20.08 2.61 -3.08
N HIS A 230 -19.54 1.83 -4.03
CA HIS A 230 -20.00 1.86 -5.42
C HIS A 230 -21.44 1.37 -5.58
N GLY A 231 -21.82 0.31 -4.87
CA GLY A 231 -23.19 -0.20 -4.85
C GLY A 231 -24.20 0.84 -4.33
N SER A 232 -23.86 1.53 -3.25
CA SER A 232 -24.70 2.61 -2.71
C SER A 232 -24.88 3.77 -3.69
N GLN A 233 -23.81 4.21 -4.37
CA GLN A 233 -23.88 5.26 -5.40
C GLN A 233 -24.76 4.86 -6.58
N LYS A 234 -24.64 3.61 -7.05
CA LYS A 234 -25.43 3.09 -8.17
C LYS A 234 -26.92 3.05 -7.82
N ASN A 235 -27.26 2.50 -6.65
CA ASN A 235 -28.64 2.37 -6.21
C ASN A 235 -29.28 3.75 -5.95
N MET A 236 -28.57 4.67 -5.32
CA MET A 236 -29.02 6.05 -5.14
C MET A 236 -29.33 6.71 -6.49
N SER A 237 -28.42 6.58 -7.46
CA SER A 237 -28.63 7.17 -8.80
C SER A 237 -29.85 6.57 -9.52
N ALA A 238 -30.09 5.27 -9.38
CA ALA A 238 -31.24 4.60 -9.98
C ALA A 238 -32.57 5.05 -9.37
N LEU A 239 -32.62 5.20 -8.04
CA LEU A 239 -33.80 5.69 -7.31
C LEU A 239 -34.13 7.15 -7.67
N CYS A 240 -33.12 8.03 -7.76
CA CYS A 240 -33.33 9.43 -8.17
C CYS A 240 -33.78 9.59 -9.62
N GLN A 241 -33.44 8.65 -10.52
CA GLN A 241 -33.88 8.67 -11.92
C GLN A 241 -35.30 8.11 -12.10
N GLY A 242 -35.74 7.22 -11.21
CA GLY A 242 -37.09 6.59 -11.24
C GLY A 242 -38.20 7.44 -10.57
N SER A 243 -37.84 8.40 -9.74
CA SER A 243 -38.82 9.29 -9.08
C SER A 243 -39.10 10.52 -9.95
N SER A 244 -40.21 10.46 -10.70
CA SER A 244 -40.72 11.58 -11.51
C SER A 244 -41.50 12.63 -10.69
N HIS A 245 -41.54 12.53 -9.35
CA HIS A 245 -42.17 13.50 -8.48
C HIS A 245 -41.17 14.41 -7.77
N GLU A 246 -41.28 15.70 -8.04
CA GLU A 246 -40.57 16.77 -7.36
C GLU A 246 -40.87 16.77 -5.87
N GLY A 247 -39.86 16.69 -5.03
CA GLY A 247 -39.92 17.20 -3.66
C GLY A 247 -39.62 16.25 -2.51
N SER A 248 -39.64 14.91 -2.64
CA SER A 248 -39.28 14.01 -1.53
C SER A 248 -38.34 12.89 -1.98
N MET A 249 -37.26 12.70 -1.21
CA MET A 249 -36.41 11.51 -1.40
C MET A 249 -37.22 10.24 -1.15
N PRO A 250 -37.18 9.23 -2.04
CA PRO A 250 -37.79 7.93 -1.77
C PRO A 250 -37.27 7.39 -0.45
N SER A 251 -38.15 6.81 0.38
CA SER A 251 -37.78 6.24 1.70
C SER A 251 -36.63 5.19 1.57
N GLU A 252 -36.58 4.45 0.48
CA GLU A 252 -35.50 3.51 0.16
C GLU A 252 -34.15 4.19 -0.13
N ALA A 253 -34.13 5.43 -0.63
CA ALA A 253 -32.91 6.19 -0.91
C ALA A 253 -32.12 6.48 0.39
N VAL A 254 -32.78 6.57 1.53
CA VAL A 254 -32.15 6.74 2.84
C VAL A 254 -31.17 5.59 3.13
N ASN A 255 -31.44 4.37 2.65
CA ASN A 255 -30.56 3.22 2.84
C ASN A 255 -29.22 3.33 2.08
N TYR A 256 -29.13 4.20 1.09
CA TYR A 256 -27.98 4.42 0.23
C TYR A 256 -27.35 5.81 0.41
N SER A 257 -27.78 6.54 1.44
CA SER A 257 -27.25 7.89 1.74
C SER A 257 -25.75 7.85 2.07
N PRO A 258 -25.00 8.92 1.77
CA PRO A 258 -23.59 9.03 2.12
C PRO A 258 -23.33 8.79 3.62
N ASP A 259 -24.22 9.30 4.50
CA ASP A 259 -24.12 9.09 5.96
C ASP A 259 -24.14 7.62 6.36
N ARG A 260 -25.02 6.82 5.76
CA ARG A 260 -25.05 5.37 6.05
C ARG A 260 -23.80 4.64 5.55
N VAL A 261 -23.25 5.06 4.42
CA VAL A 261 -21.99 4.51 3.91
C VAL A 261 -20.86 4.84 4.88
N VAL A 262 -20.79 6.08 5.36
CA VAL A 262 -19.81 6.52 6.36
C VAL A 262 -19.97 5.71 7.65
N ASN A 263 -21.19 5.62 8.20
CA ASN A 263 -21.44 4.87 9.43
C ASN A 263 -21.08 3.39 9.31
N ARG A 264 -21.43 2.73 8.20
CA ARG A 264 -21.05 1.32 7.95
C ARG A 264 -19.54 1.18 7.86
N THR A 265 -18.86 2.08 7.14
CA THR A 265 -17.39 2.05 7.01
C THR A 265 -16.72 2.23 8.36
N PHE A 266 -17.25 3.14 9.20
CA PHE A 266 -16.79 3.36 10.58
C PHE A 266 -16.96 2.10 11.44
N ILE A 267 -18.15 1.49 11.44
CA ILE A 267 -18.45 0.27 12.21
C ILE A 267 -17.50 -0.87 11.78
N TYR A 268 -17.33 -1.11 10.46
CA TYR A 268 -16.41 -2.13 9.97
C TYR A 268 -14.96 -1.82 10.33
N GLY A 269 -14.59 -0.53 10.35
CA GLY A 269 -13.28 -0.08 10.83
C GLY A 269 -13.04 -0.42 12.29
N CYS A 270 -14.00 -0.12 13.17
CA CYS A 270 -13.94 -0.46 14.59
C CYS A 270 -13.86 -1.99 14.79
N LEU A 271 -14.73 -2.75 14.13
CA LEU A 271 -14.72 -4.22 14.24
C LEU A 271 -13.40 -4.83 13.75
N SER A 272 -12.86 -4.34 12.64
CA SER A 272 -11.56 -4.77 12.12
C SER A 272 -10.43 -4.45 13.09
N LEU A 273 -10.43 -3.24 13.65
CA LEU A 273 -9.41 -2.80 14.62
C LEU A 273 -9.45 -3.66 15.90
N ILE A 274 -10.64 -3.88 16.46
CA ILE A 274 -10.85 -4.75 17.63
C ILE A 274 -10.36 -6.17 17.32
N LEU A 275 -10.74 -6.72 16.17
CA LEU A 275 -10.28 -8.05 15.74
C LEU A 275 -8.75 -8.11 15.64
N GLY A 276 -8.10 -7.09 15.06
CA GLY A 276 -6.65 -7.01 14.99
C GLY A 276 -5.98 -6.98 16.37
N ILE A 277 -6.55 -6.22 17.32
CA ILE A 277 -6.06 -6.15 18.72
C ILE A 277 -6.28 -7.49 19.42
N VAL A 278 -7.45 -8.11 19.30
CA VAL A 278 -7.71 -9.42 19.91
C VAL A 278 -6.77 -10.49 19.36
N LEU A 279 -6.60 -10.53 18.03
CA LEU A 279 -5.67 -11.47 17.41
C LEU A 279 -4.22 -11.22 17.85
N SER A 280 -3.85 -9.99 18.22
CA SER A 280 -2.49 -9.68 18.64
C SER A 280 -2.06 -10.35 19.95
N ILE A 281 -3.00 -10.91 20.71
CA ILE A 281 -2.72 -11.70 21.92
C ILE A 281 -1.92 -12.96 21.56
N TRP A 282 -2.20 -13.57 20.40
CA TRP A 282 -1.56 -14.82 19.96
C TRP A 282 -0.64 -14.62 18.74
N ILE A 283 -0.95 -13.65 17.87
CA ILE A 283 -0.24 -13.37 16.63
C ILE A 283 0.25 -11.92 16.71
N PRO A 284 1.54 -11.65 16.95
CA PRO A 284 2.02 -10.28 17.15
C PRO A 284 1.70 -9.39 15.94
N ILE A 285 1.40 -8.11 16.18
CA ILE A 285 1.30 -7.12 15.12
C ILE A 285 2.71 -6.93 14.55
N CYS A 286 2.95 -7.46 13.37
CA CYS A 286 4.27 -7.47 12.73
C CYS A 286 4.13 -7.12 11.25
N LYS A 287 4.57 -5.90 10.90
CA LYS A 287 4.53 -5.41 9.51
C LYS A 287 5.47 -6.20 8.59
N PRO A 288 6.72 -6.51 8.97
CA PRO A 288 7.63 -7.28 8.11
C PRO A 288 7.04 -8.63 7.68
N LEU A 289 6.38 -9.35 8.57
CA LEU A 289 5.66 -10.59 8.26
C LEU A 289 4.30 -10.33 7.60
N TRP A 290 3.74 -9.13 7.66
CA TRP A 290 2.35 -8.83 7.30
C TRP A 290 1.37 -9.73 8.04
N SER A 291 1.56 -9.88 9.36
CA SER A 291 0.79 -10.80 10.21
C SER A 291 -0.72 -10.57 10.10
N VAL A 292 -1.51 -11.59 10.41
CA VAL A 292 -2.98 -11.50 10.31
C VAL A 292 -3.55 -10.44 11.25
N SER A 293 -3.00 -10.31 12.46
CA SER A 293 -3.33 -9.23 13.38
C SER A 293 -3.06 -7.84 12.77
N TYR A 294 -1.94 -7.68 12.06
CA TYR A 294 -1.60 -6.45 11.36
C TYR A 294 -2.54 -6.17 10.18
N VAL A 295 -3.00 -7.18 9.43
CA VAL A 295 -4.00 -7.01 8.34
C VAL A 295 -5.25 -6.32 8.87
N PHE A 296 -5.82 -6.84 9.96
CA PHE A 296 -7.05 -6.30 10.53
C PHE A 296 -6.82 -4.99 11.28
N TYR A 297 -5.72 -4.85 12.00
CA TYR A 297 -5.35 -3.63 12.70
C TYR A 297 -5.17 -2.45 11.73
N ALA A 298 -4.32 -2.61 10.72
CA ALA A 298 -4.08 -1.57 9.73
C ALA A 298 -5.28 -1.34 8.81
N GLY A 299 -6.02 -2.39 8.46
CA GLY A 299 -7.28 -2.30 7.72
C GLY A 299 -8.34 -1.51 8.47
N GLY A 300 -8.44 -1.71 9.80
CA GLY A 300 -9.33 -0.95 10.68
C GLY A 300 -8.99 0.55 10.66
N TRP A 301 -7.73 0.91 10.86
CA TRP A 301 -7.30 2.32 10.75
C TRP A 301 -7.54 2.92 9.38
N ALA A 302 -7.33 2.16 8.30
CA ALA A 302 -7.62 2.64 6.94
C ALA A 302 -9.11 2.94 6.73
N MET A 303 -10.01 2.07 7.24
CA MET A 303 -11.44 2.26 7.18
C MET A 303 -11.89 3.45 8.02
N LEU A 304 -11.38 3.61 9.25
CA LEU A 304 -11.70 4.73 10.13
C LEU A 304 -11.26 6.07 9.51
N THR A 305 -10.05 6.12 8.96
CA THR A 305 -9.55 7.31 8.27
C THR A 305 -10.38 7.63 7.03
N LEU A 306 -10.76 6.61 6.24
CA LEU A 306 -11.64 6.81 5.08
C LEU A 306 -13.01 7.30 5.49
N ALA A 307 -13.62 6.74 6.56
CA ALA A 307 -14.92 7.16 7.08
C ALA A 307 -14.88 8.62 7.55
N PHE A 308 -13.82 9.01 8.26
CA PHE A 308 -13.62 10.40 8.70
C PHE A 308 -13.51 11.36 7.50
N LEU A 309 -12.67 11.03 6.51
CA LEU A 309 -12.54 11.84 5.30
C LEU A 309 -13.85 11.90 4.52
N ALA A 310 -14.56 10.77 4.38
CA ALA A 310 -15.83 10.73 3.69
C ALA A 310 -16.89 11.58 4.40
N TYR A 311 -16.92 11.59 5.73
CA TYR A 311 -17.79 12.48 6.50
C TYR A 311 -17.48 13.96 6.21
N LEU A 312 -16.21 14.35 6.25
CA LEU A 312 -15.83 15.75 6.00
C LEU A 312 -16.10 16.19 4.55
N LEU A 313 -15.78 15.34 3.58
CA LEU A 313 -15.75 15.72 2.17
C LEU A 313 -17.04 15.38 1.44
N ASP A 314 -17.54 14.16 1.63
CA ASP A 314 -18.68 13.66 0.85
C ASP A 314 -20.02 13.96 1.54
N VAL A 315 -20.03 14.16 2.88
CA VAL A 315 -21.23 14.53 3.66
C VAL A 315 -21.26 16.02 3.95
N LYS A 316 -20.21 16.59 4.57
CA LYS A 316 -20.17 18.01 4.95
C LYS A 316 -19.75 18.94 3.81
N GLY A 317 -19.15 18.44 2.73
CA GLY A 317 -18.82 19.21 1.55
C GLY A 317 -17.62 20.17 1.71
N TYR A 318 -16.67 19.89 2.60
CA TYR A 318 -15.46 20.70 2.74
C TYR A 318 -14.54 20.50 1.54
N GLU A 319 -14.39 21.49 0.65
CA GLU A 319 -13.64 21.32 -0.60
C GLU A 319 -12.23 21.99 -0.61
N LYS A 320 -12.02 23.06 0.16
CA LYS A 320 -10.85 23.93 -0.02
C LYS A 320 -9.47 23.35 0.37
N PRO A 321 -9.26 22.65 1.50
CA PRO A 321 -7.92 22.21 1.90
C PRO A 321 -7.44 20.92 1.21
N ILE A 322 -8.27 20.29 0.36
CA ILE A 322 -8.04 18.92 -0.15
C ILE A 322 -7.35 18.86 -1.50
N VAL A 323 -7.32 19.95 -2.25
CA VAL A 323 -6.77 19.97 -3.62
C VAL A 323 -5.31 19.48 -3.71
N PRO A 324 -4.40 19.84 -2.79
CA PRO A 324 -3.05 19.31 -2.78
C PRO A 324 -3.00 17.78 -2.67
N PHE A 325 -3.76 17.23 -1.74
CA PHE A 325 -3.81 15.77 -1.54
C PHE A 325 -4.47 15.04 -2.71
N LYS A 326 -5.50 15.63 -3.30
CA LYS A 326 -6.11 15.11 -4.52
C LYS A 326 -5.12 15.06 -5.69
N ALA A 327 -4.28 16.08 -5.84
CA ALA A 327 -3.22 16.12 -6.85
C ALA A 327 -2.20 14.98 -6.64
N MET A 328 -1.76 14.76 -5.40
CA MET A 328 -0.86 13.65 -5.06
C MET A 328 -1.53 12.28 -5.25
N GLY A 329 -2.78 12.12 -4.86
CA GLY A 329 -3.52 10.87 -4.96
C GLY A 329 -3.81 10.42 -6.39
N MET A 330 -3.91 11.35 -7.36
CA MET A 330 -4.17 11.02 -8.76
C MET A 330 -3.02 10.27 -9.44
N ASN A 331 -1.78 10.56 -9.05
CA ASN A 331 -0.56 9.96 -9.60
C ASN A 331 0.28 9.28 -8.51
N ALA A 332 -0.36 8.60 -7.56
CA ALA A 332 0.27 8.03 -6.37
C ALA A 332 1.43 7.06 -6.68
N LEU A 333 1.29 6.22 -7.71
CA LEU A 333 2.34 5.31 -8.13
C LEU A 333 3.57 6.08 -8.69
N MET A 334 3.31 7.14 -9.47
CA MET A 334 4.39 7.98 -10.01
C MET A 334 5.11 8.75 -8.91
N ALA A 335 4.39 9.18 -7.87
CA ALA A 335 5.00 9.76 -6.68
C ALA A 335 6.01 8.82 -6.03
N PHE A 336 5.65 7.54 -5.88
CA PHE A 336 6.55 6.51 -5.35
C PHE A 336 7.79 6.35 -6.23
N VAL A 337 7.60 6.23 -7.55
CA VAL A 337 8.71 6.07 -8.51
C VAL A 337 9.62 7.29 -8.49
N PHE A 338 9.07 8.51 -8.58
CA PHE A 338 9.86 9.74 -8.55
C PHE A 338 10.62 9.90 -7.23
N SER A 339 9.98 9.60 -6.08
CA SER A 339 10.66 9.65 -4.80
C SER A 339 11.85 8.70 -4.75
N GLY A 340 11.68 7.46 -5.24
CA GLY A 340 12.76 6.48 -5.28
C GLY A 340 13.89 6.86 -6.25
N VAL A 341 13.56 7.36 -7.44
CA VAL A 341 14.55 7.81 -8.42
C VAL A 341 15.35 9.01 -7.87
N ILE A 342 14.67 10.04 -7.36
CA ILE A 342 15.34 11.24 -6.82
C ILE A 342 16.22 10.88 -5.63
N ALA A 343 15.72 10.07 -4.67
CA ALA A 343 16.49 9.65 -3.51
C ALA A 343 17.77 8.88 -3.88
N LYS A 344 17.67 7.97 -4.86
CA LYS A 344 18.85 7.21 -5.34
C LYS A 344 19.80 8.06 -6.19
N SER A 345 19.33 9.17 -6.75
CA SER A 345 20.16 10.07 -7.57
C SER A 345 21.08 10.96 -6.76
N TYR A 346 20.91 11.09 -5.44
CA TYR A 346 21.78 11.94 -4.61
C TYR A 346 23.24 11.60 -4.74
N GLY A 347 23.56 10.30 -4.80
CA GLY A 347 24.95 9.83 -4.94
C GLY A 347 25.67 10.34 -6.19
N PHE A 348 24.94 10.57 -7.31
CA PHE A 348 25.53 11.11 -8.55
C PHE A 348 26.00 12.55 -8.41
N PHE A 349 25.34 13.31 -7.54
CA PHE A 349 25.64 14.70 -7.30
C PHE A 349 26.54 14.91 -6.07
N GLY A 350 27.06 13.83 -5.47
CA GLY A 350 27.84 13.88 -4.25
C GLY A 350 27.04 14.45 -3.06
N PHE A 351 25.71 14.45 -3.14
CA PHE A 351 24.84 15.00 -2.13
C PHE A 351 24.41 13.91 -1.15
N ALA A 352 24.67 14.13 0.13
CA ALA A 352 24.21 13.26 1.21
C ALA A 352 23.39 14.10 2.19
N PRO A 353 22.05 13.91 2.25
CA PRO A 353 21.19 14.70 3.15
C PRO A 353 21.66 14.69 4.60
N ALA A 354 22.16 13.57 5.09
CA ALA A 354 22.65 13.41 6.47
C ALA A 354 23.80 14.37 6.81
N ARG A 355 24.59 14.80 5.82
CA ARG A 355 25.71 15.73 6.02
C ARG A 355 25.22 17.12 6.42
N TYR A 356 24.07 17.56 5.91
CA TYR A 356 23.54 18.91 6.09
C TYR A 356 22.35 18.95 7.05
N PHE A 357 21.58 17.89 7.09
CA PHE A 357 20.32 17.81 7.82
C PHE A 357 20.29 16.68 8.86
N GLY A 358 21.46 16.10 9.18
CA GLY A 358 21.57 14.94 10.06
C GLY A 358 21.93 15.26 11.50
N ALA A 359 22.02 16.54 11.91
CA ALA A 359 22.47 16.90 13.24
C ALA A 359 21.45 16.62 14.36
N ASN A 360 20.15 16.67 14.04
CA ASN A 360 19.05 16.37 14.98
C ASN A 360 17.76 16.02 14.24
N GLU A 361 16.72 15.63 14.98
CA GLU A 361 15.42 15.21 14.45
C GLU A 361 14.69 16.33 13.72
N TYR A 362 14.83 17.59 14.14
CA TYR A 362 14.16 18.74 13.53
C TYR A 362 14.72 19.03 12.13
N LEU A 363 16.04 19.02 11.98
CA LEU A 363 16.68 19.19 10.67
C LEU A 363 16.38 18.01 9.75
N SER A 364 16.41 16.78 10.29
CA SER A 364 16.04 15.60 9.54
C SER A 364 14.59 15.66 9.02
N LEU A 365 13.65 16.11 9.85
CA LEU A 365 12.26 16.34 9.44
C LEU A 365 12.14 17.49 8.42
N LEU A 366 12.88 18.58 8.60
CA LEU A 366 12.91 19.69 7.64
C LEU A 366 13.28 19.21 6.25
N TRP A 367 14.33 18.37 6.15
CA TRP A 367 14.70 17.76 4.88
C TRP A 367 13.56 16.93 4.29
N SER A 368 12.92 16.08 5.10
CA SER A 368 11.78 15.27 4.66
C SER A 368 10.63 16.10 4.09
N LEU A 369 10.35 17.26 4.71
CA LEU A 369 9.33 18.20 4.25
C LEU A 369 9.74 18.89 2.94
N ILE A 370 11.00 19.31 2.81
CA ILE A 370 11.55 19.86 1.55
C ILE A 370 11.40 18.82 0.43
N PHE A 371 11.83 17.58 0.69
CA PHE A 371 11.74 16.49 -0.27
C PHE A 371 10.28 16.22 -0.70
N ALA A 372 9.38 16.10 0.26
CA ALA A 372 7.95 15.92 -0.02
C ALA A 372 7.37 17.08 -0.83
N SER A 373 7.82 18.32 -0.58
CA SER A 373 7.41 19.51 -1.32
C SER A 373 7.90 19.49 -2.78
N VAL A 374 9.10 18.98 -3.04
CA VAL A 374 9.61 18.79 -4.41
C VAL A 374 8.74 17.77 -5.17
N ILE A 375 8.47 16.62 -4.56
CA ILE A 375 7.58 15.60 -5.15
C ILE A 375 6.20 16.19 -5.41
N PHE A 376 5.65 16.94 -4.44
CA PHE A 376 4.37 17.62 -4.60
C PHE A 376 4.38 18.59 -5.79
N ALA A 377 5.43 19.41 -5.95
CA ALA A 377 5.55 20.36 -7.05
C ALA A 377 5.50 19.64 -8.41
N ILE A 378 6.21 18.52 -8.56
CA ILE A 378 6.19 17.69 -9.78
C ILE A 378 4.76 17.19 -10.05
N LEU A 379 4.11 16.62 -9.03
CA LEU A 379 2.75 16.08 -9.16
C LEU A 379 1.71 17.18 -9.40
N TRP A 380 1.92 18.36 -8.84
CA TRP A 380 1.08 19.53 -9.07
C TRP A 380 1.09 20.00 -10.52
N VAL A 381 2.27 19.99 -11.16
CA VAL A 381 2.38 20.28 -12.60
C VAL A 381 1.60 19.25 -13.42
N LEU A 382 1.73 17.94 -13.11
CA LEU A 382 0.95 16.89 -13.78
C LEU A 382 -0.55 17.09 -13.57
N TYR A 383 -0.96 17.42 -12.34
CA TYR A 383 -2.36 17.70 -12.00
C TYR A 383 -2.92 18.88 -12.82
N LYS A 384 -2.21 20.00 -12.86
CA LYS A 384 -2.62 21.19 -13.64
C LYS A 384 -2.73 20.89 -15.14
N LYS A 385 -1.83 20.08 -15.66
CA LYS A 385 -1.88 19.62 -17.07
C LYS A 385 -2.87 18.48 -17.31
N LYS A 386 -3.64 18.05 -16.29
CA LYS A 386 -4.61 16.93 -16.36
C LYS A 386 -3.97 15.59 -16.81
N ILE A 387 -2.67 15.42 -16.60
CA ILE A 387 -1.94 14.20 -16.92
C ILE A 387 -2.12 13.20 -15.77
N VAL A 388 -2.73 12.05 -16.10
CA VAL A 388 -2.87 10.92 -15.18
C VAL A 388 -2.20 9.71 -15.80
N ILE A 389 -1.08 9.31 -15.24
CA ILE A 389 -0.31 8.14 -15.70
C ILE A 389 -0.93 6.89 -15.09
N LYS A 390 -1.48 6.02 -15.93
CA LYS A 390 -2.11 4.76 -15.55
C LYS A 390 -1.26 3.62 -16.08
N LEU A 391 -0.95 2.65 -15.21
CA LEU A 391 -0.40 1.36 -15.60
C LEU A 391 -1.51 0.34 -15.84
#